data_eb7c36cd258641f83594a42b6f948a03
#
_entry.id   eb7c36cd258641f83594a42b6f948a03
#
_cell.length_a   1.000
_cell.length_b   1.000
_cell.length_c   1.000
_cell.angle_alpha   90.00
_cell.angle_beta   90.00
_cell.angle_gamma   90.00
#
_symmetry.space_group_name_H-M   'P 1'
#
loop_
_entity.id
_entity.type
_entity.pdbx_description
1 polymer ?
#
loop_
_entity_poly.entity_id
_entity_poly.type
_entity_poly.pdbx_seq_one_letter_code
_entity_poly.pdbx_strand_id
1 'polypeptide(L)'
;MSFSLFRRSLAVLGLAALIASPAALAQDKPIKVGVTAGPHAEIMEVVKQVAEKDGLKIQIVEFSDYVQPNAALNAGDLDANSYQHLPYLEAQIKDRGYKLTNIAYTVNFPMGVYSKKVKSLDELPNGARVGIPNDPTNGARGLLVLESAGLIKLREGAGLKASPLDVAENPKKIRIVELDAAQLPRALAELDAAAINTNYAIPAGLSPTKDAIASEGAKAPYVNIIAVRTAEKDRPEFAKLVKAYQSPEVKAFVEQ
;
A
#
# COMPACT_ATOMS: atom_id res chain seq x y z
N MET A 1 95.10 33.78 8.86
CA MET A 1 94.05 33.43 7.92
C MET A 1 93.00 32.70 8.72
N SER A 2 92.00 33.40 9.19
CA SER A 2 90.92 32.83 10.02
C SER A 2 89.63 32.89 9.28
N PHE A 3 88.92 31.81 9.16
CA PHE A 3 87.54 31.75 8.66
C PHE A 3 86.61 31.43 9.82
N SER A 4 85.77 32.39 10.15
CA SER A 4 84.75 32.26 11.16
C SER A 4 83.52 31.60 10.57
N LEU A 5 83.07 30.52 11.20
CA LEU A 5 81.80 29.87 10.88
C LEU A 5 80.65 30.51 11.61
N PHE A 6 79.74 31.14 10.86
CA PHE A 6 78.46 31.64 11.35
C PHE A 6 77.44 30.52 11.43
N ARG A 7 77.01 30.12 12.63
CA ARG A 7 75.89 29.22 12.86
C ARG A 7 74.61 30.03 12.83
N ARG A 8 73.83 29.82 11.80
CA ARG A 8 72.42 30.30 11.75
C ARG A 8 71.49 29.21 12.23
N SER A 9 70.88 29.40 13.40
CA SER A 9 69.81 28.59 13.93
C SER A 9 68.50 28.97 13.21
N LEU A 10 67.95 28.05 12.38
CA LEU A 10 66.59 28.20 11.86
C LEU A 10 65.62 27.62 12.91
N ALA A 11 64.81 28.48 13.49
CA ALA A 11 63.63 28.09 14.26
C ALA A 11 62.52 27.73 13.29
N VAL A 12 62.16 26.43 13.27
CA VAL A 12 60.98 25.93 12.51
C VAL A 12 59.78 26.14 13.39
N LEU A 13 58.96 27.16 13.09
CA LEU A 13 57.62 27.27 13.63
C LEU A 13 56.70 26.30 12.89
N GLY A 14 56.34 25.22 13.58
CA GLY A 14 55.31 24.27 13.13
C GLY A 14 53.94 24.89 13.25
N LEU A 15 53.36 25.32 12.12
CA LEU A 15 51.95 25.74 12.02
C LEU A 15 51.08 24.49 11.91
N ALA A 16 50.53 24.02 13.03
CA ALA A 16 49.53 22.97 13.06
C ALA A 16 48.22 23.55 12.52
N ALA A 17 47.96 23.37 11.21
CA ALA A 17 46.66 23.63 10.62
C ALA A 17 45.70 22.55 11.11
N LEU A 18 44.82 22.90 12.07
CA LEU A 18 43.60 22.15 12.37
C LEU A 18 42.75 22.15 11.11
N ILE A 19 42.78 21.03 10.39
CA ILE A 19 41.80 20.72 9.35
C ILE A 19 40.49 20.39 10.09
N ALA A 20 39.68 21.42 10.38
CA ALA A 20 38.29 21.24 10.70
C ALA A 20 37.61 20.68 9.44
N SER A 21 37.51 19.36 9.34
CA SER A 21 36.61 18.73 8.37
C SER A 21 35.22 19.31 8.63
N PRO A 22 34.59 20.00 7.66
CA PRO A 22 33.18 20.27 7.81
C PRO A 22 32.51 18.89 7.89
N ALA A 23 31.98 18.55 9.05
CA ALA A 23 30.95 17.53 9.14
C ALA A 23 29.85 18.04 8.21
N ALA A 24 29.87 17.59 6.95
CA ALA A 24 28.75 17.77 6.05
C ALA A 24 27.58 17.16 6.79
N LEU A 25 26.69 18.01 7.30
CA LEU A 25 25.34 17.61 7.68
C LEU A 25 24.80 16.97 6.42
N ALA A 26 24.91 15.65 6.35
CA ALA A 26 24.20 14.87 5.35
C ALA A 26 22.75 15.25 5.55
N GLN A 27 22.26 16.17 4.70
CA GLN A 27 20.87 16.54 4.67
C GLN A 27 20.17 15.22 4.35
N ASP A 28 19.57 14.60 5.37
CA ASP A 28 18.90 13.31 5.22
C ASP A 28 17.93 13.43 4.06
N LYS A 29 18.27 12.76 2.96
CA LYS A 29 17.41 12.73 1.79
C LYS A 29 16.06 12.16 2.22
N PRO A 30 14.94 12.75 1.77
CA PRO A 30 13.64 12.19 2.09
C PRO A 30 13.55 10.76 1.55
N ILE A 31 12.97 9.86 2.32
CA ILE A 31 12.59 8.55 1.79
C ILE A 31 11.36 8.73 0.89
N LYS A 32 11.35 8.00 -0.22
CA LYS A 32 10.22 7.98 -1.17
C LYS A 32 9.27 6.85 -0.79
N VAL A 33 8.03 7.19 -0.45
CA VAL A 33 7.00 6.22 -0.09
C VAL A 33 5.89 6.22 -1.14
N GLY A 34 5.72 5.07 -1.80
CA GLY A 34 4.66 4.86 -2.79
C GLY A 34 3.33 4.52 -2.12
N VAL A 35 2.26 5.19 -2.55
CA VAL A 35 0.89 4.95 -2.08
C VAL A 35 -0.07 4.99 -3.26
N THR A 36 -1.30 4.48 -3.10
CA THR A 36 -2.38 4.80 -4.04
C THR A 36 -3.10 6.07 -3.62
N ALA A 37 -3.63 6.81 -4.59
CA ALA A 37 -4.42 8.00 -4.36
C ALA A 37 -5.63 7.73 -3.44
N GLY A 38 -6.15 8.78 -2.81
CA GLY A 38 -7.24 8.72 -1.84
C GLY A 38 -6.76 8.33 -0.44
N PRO A 39 -7.48 7.47 0.31
CA PRO A 39 -7.22 7.22 1.72
C PRO A 39 -5.77 6.84 2.07
N HIS A 40 -5.07 6.10 1.21
CA HIS A 40 -3.66 5.78 1.47
C HIS A 40 -2.75 7.00 1.41
N ALA A 41 -2.97 7.90 0.44
CA ALA A 41 -2.23 9.16 0.33
C ALA A 41 -2.56 10.10 1.50
N GLU A 42 -3.84 10.22 1.85
CA GLU A 42 -4.31 11.06 2.95
C GLU A 42 -3.72 10.61 4.30
N ILE A 43 -3.72 9.31 4.59
CA ILE A 43 -3.08 8.76 5.78
C ILE A 43 -1.56 9.03 5.75
N MET A 44 -0.91 8.84 4.59
CA MET A 44 0.53 9.05 4.47
C MET A 44 0.93 10.52 4.67
N GLU A 45 0.07 11.49 4.36
CA GLU A 45 0.32 12.90 4.69
C GLU A 45 0.34 13.12 6.22
N VAL A 46 -0.54 12.46 6.97
CA VAL A 46 -0.49 12.50 8.45
C VAL A 46 0.77 11.81 8.98
N VAL A 47 1.11 10.64 8.43
CA VAL A 47 2.35 9.91 8.76
C VAL A 47 3.58 10.79 8.54
N LYS A 48 3.65 11.49 7.42
CA LYS A 48 4.74 12.41 7.08
C LYS A 48 4.89 13.51 8.12
N GLN A 49 3.78 14.15 8.55
CA GLN A 49 3.79 15.19 9.58
C GLN A 49 4.29 14.66 10.94
N VAL A 50 3.90 13.42 11.30
CA VAL A 50 4.38 12.77 12.53
C VAL A 50 5.85 12.40 12.41
N ALA A 51 6.28 11.82 11.28
CA ALA A 51 7.66 11.39 11.03
C ALA A 51 8.64 12.58 11.05
N GLU A 52 8.21 13.75 10.58
CA GLU A 52 9.04 14.96 10.57
C GLU A 52 9.44 15.40 11.97
N LYS A 53 8.60 15.17 12.99
CA LYS A 53 8.93 15.45 14.40
C LYS A 53 10.11 14.60 14.91
N ASP A 54 10.28 13.41 14.35
CA ASP A 54 11.40 12.50 14.63
C ASP A 54 12.57 12.63 13.62
N GLY A 55 12.56 13.71 12.81
CA GLY A 55 13.60 14.04 11.83
C GLY A 55 13.57 13.18 10.56
N LEU A 56 12.49 12.44 10.28
CA LEU A 56 12.32 11.69 9.04
C LEU A 56 11.54 12.51 8.02
N LYS A 57 12.15 12.83 6.89
CA LYS A 57 11.48 13.46 5.75
C LYS A 57 10.91 12.40 4.82
N ILE A 58 9.65 12.55 4.41
CA ILE A 58 8.97 11.64 3.49
C ILE A 58 8.56 12.41 2.24
N GLN A 59 8.90 11.85 1.08
CA GLN A 59 8.34 12.23 -0.22
C GLN A 59 7.29 11.19 -0.61
N ILE A 60 6.04 11.60 -0.68
CA ILE A 60 4.93 10.75 -1.11
C ILE A 60 4.92 10.69 -2.63
N VAL A 61 4.78 9.48 -3.17
CA VAL A 61 4.62 9.22 -4.61
C VAL A 61 3.30 8.48 -4.81
N GLU A 62 2.35 9.14 -5.47
CA GLU A 62 1.03 8.58 -5.69
C GLU A 62 0.94 7.80 -7.00
N PHE A 63 0.23 6.67 -6.95
CA PHE A 63 -0.06 5.79 -8.08
C PHE A 63 -1.57 5.63 -8.25
N SER A 64 -2.00 5.44 -9.49
CA SER A 64 -3.41 5.25 -9.83
C SER A 64 -3.84 3.77 -9.87
N ASP A 65 -2.90 2.84 -9.83
CA ASP A 65 -3.14 1.40 -9.93
C ASP A 65 -2.33 0.60 -8.89
N TYR A 66 -2.56 -0.72 -8.84
CA TYR A 66 -1.87 -1.63 -7.91
C TYR A 66 -0.60 -2.27 -8.48
N VAL A 67 -0.34 -2.15 -9.77
CA VAL A 67 0.76 -2.86 -10.44
C VAL A 67 2.09 -2.12 -10.29
N GLN A 68 2.06 -0.81 -10.47
CA GLN A 68 3.25 0.03 -10.53
C GLN A 68 4.01 0.16 -9.20
N PRO A 69 3.37 0.30 -8.00
CA PRO A 69 4.11 0.59 -6.78
C PRO A 69 5.14 -0.48 -6.39
N ASN A 70 4.83 -1.78 -6.56
CA ASN A 70 5.80 -2.84 -6.28
C ASN A 70 6.92 -2.90 -7.33
N ALA A 71 6.61 -2.63 -8.60
CA ALA A 71 7.62 -2.54 -9.65
C ALA A 71 8.61 -1.41 -9.36
N ALA A 72 8.12 -0.21 -9.03
CA ALA A 72 8.92 0.95 -8.68
C ALA A 72 9.77 0.71 -7.41
N LEU A 73 9.19 0.06 -6.39
CA LEU A 73 9.92 -0.29 -5.17
C LEU A 73 11.05 -1.29 -5.46
N ASN A 74 10.77 -2.34 -6.24
CA ASN A 74 11.76 -3.35 -6.59
C ASN A 74 12.89 -2.78 -7.48
N ALA A 75 12.58 -1.81 -8.33
CA ALA A 75 13.55 -1.11 -9.19
C ALA A 75 14.43 -0.10 -8.42
N GLY A 76 14.04 0.31 -7.19
CA GLY A 76 14.77 1.30 -6.39
C GLY A 76 14.29 2.75 -6.59
N ASP A 77 13.20 2.95 -7.32
CA ASP A 77 12.60 4.27 -7.52
C ASP A 77 11.86 4.78 -6.28
N LEU A 78 11.46 3.83 -5.40
CA LEU A 78 10.88 4.06 -4.08
C LEU A 78 11.76 3.43 -3.00
N ASP A 79 11.65 3.91 -1.75
CA ASP A 79 12.25 3.29 -0.57
C ASP A 79 11.28 2.34 0.14
N ALA A 80 10.00 2.68 0.16
CA ALA A 80 8.92 1.88 0.73
C ALA A 80 7.63 2.06 -0.08
N ASN A 81 6.64 1.19 0.13
CA ASN A 81 5.26 1.47 -0.26
C ASN A 81 4.26 1.02 0.82
N SER A 82 3.08 1.66 0.83
CA SER A 82 1.98 1.33 1.72
C SER A 82 0.64 1.54 0.98
N TYR A 83 0.13 0.47 0.35
CA TYR A 83 -1.10 0.49 -0.45
C TYR A 83 -1.75 -0.88 -0.55
N GLN A 84 -1.08 -1.93 -0.14
CA GLN A 84 -1.40 -3.34 -0.38
C GLN A 84 -1.51 -4.13 0.93
N HIS A 85 -2.24 -5.23 0.87
CA HIS A 85 -2.28 -6.23 1.93
C HIS A 85 -1.25 -7.35 1.70
N LEU A 86 -0.92 -8.10 2.76
CA LEU A 86 0.12 -9.14 2.70
C LEU A 86 -0.12 -10.19 1.61
N PRO A 87 -1.33 -10.77 1.44
CA PRO A 87 -1.56 -11.75 0.37
C PRO A 87 -1.25 -11.22 -1.04
N TYR A 88 -1.49 -9.92 -1.31
CA TYR A 88 -1.14 -9.31 -2.59
C TYR A 88 0.38 -9.24 -2.78
N LEU A 89 1.11 -8.77 -1.77
CA LEU A 89 2.58 -8.73 -1.82
C LEU A 89 3.16 -10.13 -2.07
N GLU A 90 2.68 -11.15 -1.34
CA GLU A 90 3.15 -12.53 -1.48
C GLU A 90 2.90 -13.09 -2.90
N ALA A 91 1.74 -12.82 -3.48
CA ALA A 91 1.44 -13.18 -4.86
C ALA A 91 2.40 -12.47 -5.84
N GLN A 92 2.63 -11.17 -5.69
CA GLN A 92 3.56 -10.42 -6.54
C GLN A 92 5.01 -10.91 -6.42
N ILE A 93 5.46 -11.26 -5.22
CA ILE A 93 6.78 -11.85 -5.00
C ILE A 93 6.89 -13.19 -5.75
N LYS A 94 5.87 -14.05 -5.61
CA LYS A 94 5.85 -15.36 -6.24
C LYS A 94 5.83 -15.27 -7.77
N ASP A 95 4.96 -14.40 -8.30
CA ASP A 95 4.68 -14.38 -9.75
C ASP A 95 5.71 -13.55 -10.54
N ARG A 96 6.29 -12.52 -9.90
CA ARG A 96 7.22 -11.59 -10.55
C ARG A 96 8.66 -11.68 -10.03
N GLY A 97 8.91 -12.46 -8.99
CA GLY A 97 10.25 -12.64 -8.42
C GLY A 97 10.80 -11.42 -7.69
N TYR A 98 9.93 -10.50 -7.25
CA TYR A 98 10.34 -9.30 -6.53
C TYR A 98 11.07 -9.63 -5.23
N LYS A 99 12.08 -8.83 -4.87
CA LYS A 99 12.86 -8.96 -3.64
C LYS A 99 12.36 -7.97 -2.58
N LEU A 100 11.08 -8.12 -2.24
CA LEU A 100 10.36 -7.27 -1.30
C LEU A 100 10.00 -8.03 -0.03
N THR A 101 9.74 -7.31 1.04
CA THR A 101 9.27 -7.88 2.32
C THR A 101 8.36 -6.89 3.04
N ASN A 102 7.43 -7.42 3.83
CA ASN A 102 6.64 -6.66 4.79
C ASN A 102 7.48 -6.34 6.04
N ILE A 103 7.37 -5.11 6.55
CA ILE A 103 8.00 -4.69 7.81
C ILE A 103 7.00 -4.27 8.89
N ALA A 104 5.75 -3.96 8.53
CA ALA A 104 4.71 -3.62 9.49
C ALA A 104 3.31 -3.80 8.92
N TYR A 105 2.35 -4.08 9.78
CA TYR A 105 0.93 -3.95 9.48
C TYR A 105 0.44 -2.52 9.74
N THR A 106 -0.54 -2.08 8.95
CA THR A 106 -1.08 -0.73 8.98
C THR A 106 -2.61 -0.73 9.16
N VAL A 107 -3.36 -0.23 8.19
CA VAL A 107 -4.81 -0.09 8.26
C VAL A 107 -5.52 -1.29 7.61
N ASN A 108 -6.76 -1.53 8.02
CA ASN A 108 -7.65 -2.47 7.34
C ASN A 108 -8.78 -1.70 6.65
N PHE A 109 -8.95 -1.95 5.36
CA PHE A 109 -10.04 -1.41 4.56
C PHE A 109 -10.94 -2.56 4.09
N PRO A 110 -12.06 -2.85 4.75
CA PRO A 110 -12.98 -3.89 4.30
C PRO A 110 -13.47 -3.63 2.88
N MET A 111 -13.46 -4.65 2.03
CA MET A 111 -14.03 -4.57 0.69
C MET A 111 -15.55 -4.51 0.78
N GLY A 112 -16.19 -3.63 -0.02
CA GLY A 112 -17.63 -3.51 -0.12
C GLY A 112 -18.16 -3.93 -1.49
N VAL A 113 -19.40 -4.41 -1.54
CA VAL A 113 -20.16 -4.58 -2.77
C VAL A 113 -21.13 -3.42 -2.90
N TYR A 114 -21.13 -2.79 -4.06
CA TYR A 114 -21.92 -1.59 -4.34
C TYR A 114 -22.80 -1.79 -5.56
N SER A 115 -23.92 -1.06 -5.61
CA SER A 115 -24.82 -1.00 -6.76
C SER A 115 -25.43 0.40 -6.89
N LYS A 116 -25.67 0.82 -8.14
CA LYS A 116 -26.48 2.00 -8.46
C LYS A 116 -27.93 1.65 -8.82
N LYS A 117 -28.23 0.35 -8.93
CA LYS A 117 -29.51 -0.15 -9.46
C LYS A 117 -30.39 -0.80 -8.40
N VAL A 118 -29.77 -1.45 -7.40
CA VAL A 118 -30.47 -2.21 -6.35
C VAL A 118 -29.99 -1.81 -4.96
N LYS A 119 -30.78 -2.09 -3.94
CA LYS A 119 -30.50 -1.77 -2.52
C LYS A 119 -30.01 -2.98 -1.73
N SER A 120 -30.16 -4.19 -2.27
CA SER A 120 -29.68 -5.43 -1.67
C SER A 120 -29.27 -6.42 -2.75
N LEU A 121 -28.48 -7.44 -2.39
CA LEU A 121 -28.10 -8.53 -3.30
C LEU A 121 -29.32 -9.37 -3.73
N ASP A 122 -30.34 -9.44 -2.89
CA ASP A 122 -31.58 -10.19 -3.19
C ASP A 122 -32.37 -9.58 -4.35
N GLU A 123 -32.25 -8.27 -4.56
CA GLU A 123 -32.91 -7.55 -5.66
C GLU A 123 -32.19 -7.72 -7.02
N LEU A 124 -30.98 -8.29 -7.03
CA LEU A 124 -30.27 -8.53 -8.29
C LEU A 124 -31.09 -9.44 -9.22
N PRO A 125 -31.27 -9.09 -10.50
CA PRO A 125 -31.96 -9.93 -11.45
C PRO A 125 -31.17 -11.20 -11.79
N ASN A 126 -31.87 -12.22 -12.29
CA ASN A 126 -31.20 -13.38 -12.86
C ASN A 126 -30.33 -12.94 -14.06
N GLY A 127 -29.07 -13.43 -14.08
CA GLY A 127 -28.09 -13.05 -15.10
C GLY A 127 -27.43 -11.69 -14.85
N ALA A 128 -27.59 -11.09 -13.66
CA ALA A 128 -26.94 -9.84 -13.28
C ALA A 128 -25.42 -9.87 -13.54
N ARG A 129 -24.88 -8.74 -14.01
CA ARG A 129 -23.45 -8.55 -14.23
C ARG A 129 -22.81 -8.01 -12.95
N VAL A 130 -21.95 -8.79 -12.32
CA VAL A 130 -21.29 -8.43 -11.06
C VAL A 130 -19.77 -8.30 -11.27
N GLY A 131 -19.26 -7.11 -11.08
CA GLY A 131 -17.83 -6.80 -11.23
C GLY A 131 -17.00 -7.26 -10.04
N ILE A 132 -15.80 -7.75 -10.31
CA ILE A 132 -14.75 -8.02 -9.30
C ILE A 132 -13.40 -7.55 -9.84
N PRO A 133 -12.39 -7.29 -8.97
CA PRO A 133 -11.02 -7.04 -9.41
C PRO A 133 -10.45 -8.22 -10.20
N ASN A 134 -9.61 -7.92 -11.20
CA ASN A 134 -8.98 -8.94 -12.06
C ASN A 134 -7.62 -9.45 -11.54
N ASP A 135 -7.09 -8.88 -10.46
CA ASP A 135 -5.90 -9.48 -9.84
C ASP A 135 -6.29 -10.69 -8.98
N PRO A 136 -5.43 -11.72 -8.93
CA PRO A 136 -5.80 -13.00 -8.31
C PRO A 136 -6.25 -12.90 -6.85
N THR A 137 -5.66 -11.98 -6.09
CA THR A 137 -5.94 -11.87 -4.65
C THR A 137 -7.19 -11.05 -4.35
N ASN A 138 -7.40 -9.90 -5.02
CA ASN A 138 -8.62 -9.12 -4.84
C ASN A 138 -9.81 -9.72 -5.61
N GLY A 139 -9.57 -10.42 -6.72
CA GLY A 139 -10.60 -11.21 -7.38
C GLY A 139 -11.17 -12.30 -6.46
N ALA A 140 -10.29 -13.11 -5.86
CA ALA A 140 -10.67 -14.10 -4.85
C ALA A 140 -11.40 -13.45 -3.66
N ARG A 141 -10.88 -12.32 -3.17
CA ARG A 141 -11.50 -11.53 -2.09
C ARG A 141 -12.92 -11.10 -2.44
N GLY A 142 -13.13 -10.58 -3.66
CA GLY A 142 -14.46 -10.22 -4.16
C GLY A 142 -15.42 -11.40 -4.18
N LEU A 143 -14.97 -12.55 -4.67
CA LEU A 143 -15.77 -13.79 -4.67
C LEU A 143 -16.13 -14.25 -3.25
N LEU A 144 -15.20 -14.18 -2.30
CA LEU A 144 -15.44 -14.52 -0.89
C LEU A 144 -16.47 -13.58 -0.23
N VAL A 145 -16.48 -12.29 -0.59
CA VAL A 145 -17.51 -11.36 -0.13
C VAL A 145 -18.87 -11.73 -0.70
N LEU A 146 -18.96 -12.08 -1.99
CA LEU A 146 -20.20 -12.54 -2.62
C LEU A 146 -20.71 -13.84 -2.02
N GLU A 147 -19.80 -14.78 -1.69
CA GLU A 147 -20.14 -16.03 -1.01
C GLU A 147 -20.65 -15.79 0.41
N SER A 148 -19.94 -14.97 1.20
CA SER A 148 -20.34 -14.65 2.58
C SER A 148 -21.70 -13.96 2.64
N ALA A 149 -22.07 -13.25 1.59
CA ALA A 149 -23.36 -12.59 1.43
C ALA A 149 -24.46 -13.53 0.82
N GLY A 150 -24.14 -14.80 0.56
CA GLY A 150 -25.09 -15.81 0.06
C GLY A 150 -25.45 -15.71 -1.41
N LEU A 151 -24.76 -14.89 -2.21
CA LEU A 151 -25.06 -14.71 -3.64
C LEU A 151 -24.55 -15.88 -4.49
N ILE A 152 -23.41 -16.46 -4.12
CA ILE A 152 -22.78 -17.61 -4.75
C ILE A 152 -22.25 -18.58 -3.69
N LYS A 153 -21.84 -19.77 -4.11
CA LYS A 153 -21.06 -20.69 -3.29
C LYS A 153 -19.83 -21.14 -4.06
N LEU A 154 -18.69 -21.08 -3.43
CA LEU A 154 -17.42 -21.53 -4.00
C LEU A 154 -17.20 -23.02 -3.71
N ARG A 155 -16.35 -23.67 -4.51
CA ARG A 155 -15.89 -25.03 -4.22
C ARG A 155 -15.15 -25.07 -2.88
N GLU A 156 -15.34 -26.15 -2.15
CA GLU A 156 -14.60 -26.39 -0.91
C GLU A 156 -13.08 -26.28 -1.16
N GLY A 157 -12.39 -25.55 -0.29
CA GLY A 157 -10.94 -25.35 -0.37
C GLY A 157 -10.46 -24.30 -1.36
N ALA A 158 -11.32 -23.62 -2.12
CA ALA A 158 -10.91 -22.53 -3.02
C ALA A 158 -10.27 -21.36 -2.25
N GLY A 159 -10.89 -20.90 -1.16
CA GLY A 159 -10.34 -19.92 -0.21
C GLY A 159 -9.76 -18.68 -0.88
N LEU A 160 -8.60 -18.23 -0.39
CA LEU A 160 -7.91 -17.00 -0.85
C LEU A 160 -7.35 -17.08 -2.29
N LYS A 161 -7.54 -18.21 -2.98
CA LYS A 161 -7.11 -18.43 -4.37
C LYS A 161 -8.30 -18.66 -5.30
N ALA A 162 -9.52 -18.42 -4.82
CA ALA A 162 -10.73 -18.59 -5.60
C ALA A 162 -10.67 -17.77 -6.91
N SER A 163 -11.19 -18.36 -7.95
CA SER A 163 -11.40 -17.73 -9.26
C SER A 163 -12.87 -17.89 -9.68
N PRO A 164 -13.38 -17.22 -10.71
CA PRO A 164 -14.72 -17.46 -11.21
C PRO A 164 -15.02 -18.92 -11.59
N LEU A 165 -13.99 -19.71 -11.91
CA LEU A 165 -14.12 -21.15 -12.21
C LEU A 165 -14.44 -22.00 -10.97
N ASP A 166 -14.25 -21.44 -9.78
CA ASP A 166 -14.51 -22.09 -8.50
C ASP A 166 -15.94 -21.88 -7.99
N VAL A 167 -16.79 -21.16 -8.73
CA VAL A 167 -18.21 -20.98 -8.39
C VAL A 167 -18.95 -22.30 -8.61
N ALA A 168 -19.33 -22.94 -7.50
CA ALA A 168 -20.05 -24.24 -7.51
C ALA A 168 -21.57 -24.04 -7.60
N GLU A 169 -22.10 -23.04 -6.88
CA GLU A 169 -23.54 -22.71 -6.94
C GLU A 169 -23.71 -21.22 -7.28
N ASN A 170 -24.62 -20.95 -8.20
CA ASN A 170 -24.94 -19.63 -8.71
C ASN A 170 -26.46 -19.53 -8.99
N PRO A 171 -27.28 -19.42 -7.94
CA PRO A 171 -28.74 -19.52 -8.08
C PRO A 171 -29.32 -18.45 -9.02
N LYS A 172 -28.78 -17.22 -8.96
CA LYS A 172 -29.21 -16.10 -9.81
C LYS A 172 -28.53 -16.08 -11.17
N LYS A 173 -27.67 -17.07 -11.47
CA LYS A 173 -26.90 -17.13 -12.74
C LYS A 173 -26.16 -15.84 -13.03
N ILE A 174 -25.61 -15.18 -11.99
CA ILE A 174 -24.84 -13.95 -12.16
C ILE A 174 -23.66 -14.18 -13.10
N ARG A 175 -23.28 -13.13 -13.82
CA ARG A 175 -22.12 -13.11 -14.70
C ARG A 175 -21.02 -12.33 -14.01
N ILE A 176 -19.96 -13.03 -13.61
CA ILE A 176 -18.78 -12.38 -13.04
C ILE A 176 -18.03 -11.64 -14.15
N VAL A 177 -17.74 -10.35 -13.92
CA VAL A 177 -17.00 -9.49 -14.84
C VAL A 177 -15.71 -9.05 -14.14
N GLU A 178 -14.58 -9.54 -14.61
CA GLU A 178 -13.26 -9.20 -14.05
C GLU A 178 -12.74 -7.92 -14.71
N LEU A 179 -12.44 -6.91 -13.91
CA LEU A 179 -11.93 -5.61 -14.35
C LEU A 179 -10.78 -5.16 -13.45
N ASP A 180 -9.93 -4.29 -13.97
CA ASP A 180 -8.96 -3.60 -13.13
C ASP A 180 -9.66 -2.92 -11.95
N ALA A 181 -9.11 -3.08 -10.74
CA ALA A 181 -9.73 -2.58 -9.51
C ALA A 181 -10.03 -1.06 -9.57
N ALA A 182 -9.14 -0.27 -10.19
CA ALA A 182 -9.32 1.17 -10.37
C ALA A 182 -10.46 1.53 -11.33
N GLN A 183 -10.90 0.61 -12.20
CA GLN A 183 -11.97 0.85 -13.17
C GLN A 183 -13.36 0.51 -12.62
N LEU A 184 -13.44 -0.34 -11.59
CA LEU A 184 -14.72 -0.83 -11.06
C LEU A 184 -15.68 0.28 -10.61
N PRO A 185 -15.27 1.37 -9.94
CA PRO A 185 -16.18 2.44 -9.56
C PRO A 185 -16.87 3.11 -10.78
N ARG A 186 -16.14 3.26 -11.89
CA ARG A 186 -16.69 3.82 -13.13
C ARG A 186 -17.60 2.82 -13.83
N ALA A 187 -17.17 1.56 -13.91
CA ALA A 187 -17.93 0.48 -14.52
C ALA A 187 -19.25 0.17 -13.78
N LEU A 188 -19.42 0.62 -12.52
CA LEU A 188 -20.62 0.42 -11.74
C LEU A 188 -21.89 1.03 -12.40
N ALA A 189 -21.74 2.01 -13.28
CA ALA A 189 -22.84 2.55 -14.06
C ALA A 189 -23.45 1.51 -15.04
N GLU A 190 -22.63 0.60 -15.56
CA GLU A 190 -22.99 -0.41 -16.54
C GLU A 190 -23.22 -1.80 -15.92
N LEU A 191 -22.65 -2.05 -14.75
CA LEU A 191 -22.81 -3.28 -13.98
C LEU A 191 -24.09 -3.23 -13.13
N ASP A 192 -24.53 -4.38 -12.66
CA ASP A 192 -25.63 -4.46 -11.71
C ASP A 192 -25.15 -4.35 -10.27
N ALA A 193 -23.93 -4.84 -9.98
CA ALA A 193 -23.19 -4.61 -8.75
C ALA A 193 -21.69 -4.78 -8.99
N ALA A 194 -20.85 -4.35 -8.05
CA ALA A 194 -19.42 -4.62 -8.08
C ALA A 194 -18.81 -4.69 -6.68
N ALA A 195 -17.88 -5.62 -6.47
CA ALA A 195 -17.00 -5.65 -5.31
C ALA A 195 -15.84 -4.68 -5.55
N ILE A 196 -15.76 -3.64 -4.75
CA ILE A 196 -14.84 -2.52 -4.95
C ILE A 196 -13.98 -2.35 -3.70
N ASN A 197 -12.66 -2.27 -3.90
CA ASN A 197 -11.72 -1.93 -2.84
C ASN A 197 -12.01 -0.53 -2.29
N THR A 198 -12.04 -0.39 -0.99
CA THR A 198 -12.46 0.84 -0.29
C THR A 198 -11.66 2.08 -0.68
N ASN A 199 -10.35 1.96 -0.94
CA ASN A 199 -9.53 3.07 -1.40
C ASN A 199 -9.90 3.59 -2.80
N TYR A 200 -10.61 2.81 -3.61
CA TYR A 200 -11.20 3.26 -4.87
C TYR A 200 -12.68 3.66 -4.73
N ALA A 201 -13.38 3.07 -3.76
CA ALA A 201 -14.79 3.41 -3.50
C ALA A 201 -14.94 4.84 -2.95
N ILE A 202 -14.15 5.20 -1.93
CA ILE A 202 -14.23 6.50 -1.26
C ILE A 202 -14.01 7.68 -2.22
N PRO A 203 -12.96 7.73 -3.05
CA PRO A 203 -12.78 8.82 -4.01
C PRO A 203 -13.87 8.89 -5.09
N ALA A 204 -14.58 7.79 -5.32
CA ALA A 204 -15.74 7.74 -6.23
C ALA A 204 -17.05 8.15 -5.56
N GLY A 205 -17.03 8.61 -4.31
CA GLY A 205 -18.19 9.05 -3.56
C GLY A 205 -19.04 7.90 -2.98
N LEU A 206 -18.48 6.68 -2.90
CA LEU A 206 -19.14 5.51 -2.33
C LEU A 206 -18.71 5.31 -0.88
N SER A 207 -19.64 5.41 0.05
CA SER A 207 -19.39 5.20 1.48
C SER A 207 -19.44 3.71 1.83
N PRO A 208 -18.34 3.13 2.38
CA PRO A 208 -18.34 1.73 2.79
C PRO A 208 -19.38 1.38 3.85
N THR A 209 -19.76 2.36 4.67
CA THR A 209 -20.72 2.16 5.76
C THR A 209 -22.16 2.47 5.40
N LYS A 210 -22.41 3.25 4.32
CA LYS A 210 -23.76 3.70 3.94
C LYS A 210 -24.25 3.11 2.62
N ASP A 211 -23.35 2.92 1.65
CA ASP A 211 -23.71 2.57 0.28
C ASP A 211 -23.40 1.12 -0.08
N ALA A 212 -22.59 0.42 0.75
CA ALA A 212 -22.29 -0.99 0.52
C ALA A 212 -23.52 -1.84 0.81
N ILE A 213 -23.95 -2.65 -0.17
CA ILE A 213 -25.05 -3.62 -0.05
C ILE A 213 -24.59 -4.98 0.49
N ALA A 214 -23.28 -5.22 0.54
CA ALA A 214 -22.62 -6.26 1.29
C ALA A 214 -21.17 -5.81 1.61
N SER A 215 -20.59 -6.33 2.67
CA SER A 215 -19.24 -5.98 3.11
C SER A 215 -18.50 -7.19 3.63
N GLU A 216 -17.19 -7.11 3.50
CA GLU A 216 -16.27 -8.07 4.07
C GLU A 216 -16.33 -8.08 5.59
N GLY A 217 -16.19 -9.25 6.19
CA GLY A 217 -16.13 -9.40 7.64
C GLY A 217 -14.86 -8.83 8.25
N ALA A 218 -14.94 -8.32 9.48
CA ALA A 218 -13.82 -7.68 10.19
C ALA A 218 -12.58 -8.59 10.43
N LYS A 219 -12.74 -9.90 10.32
CA LYS A 219 -11.66 -10.89 10.52
C LYS A 219 -10.95 -11.31 9.23
N ALA A 220 -11.26 -10.66 8.12
CA ALA A 220 -10.63 -10.99 6.84
C ALA A 220 -9.12 -10.68 6.86
N PRO A 221 -8.27 -11.52 6.22
CA PRO A 221 -6.81 -11.44 6.35
C PRO A 221 -6.18 -10.39 5.42
N TYR A 222 -6.83 -9.26 5.21
CA TYR A 222 -6.43 -8.26 4.22
C TYR A 222 -5.96 -6.94 4.86
N VAL A 223 -5.36 -7.03 6.06
CA VAL A 223 -4.70 -5.88 6.68
C VAL A 223 -3.57 -5.40 5.78
N ASN A 224 -3.53 -4.08 5.54
CA ASN A 224 -2.50 -3.45 4.74
C ASN A 224 -1.15 -3.44 5.46
N ILE A 225 -0.09 -3.20 4.69
CA ILE A 225 1.28 -3.32 5.14
C ILE A 225 2.16 -2.18 4.64
N ILE A 226 3.33 -2.03 5.27
CA ILE A 226 4.47 -1.31 4.70
C ILE A 226 5.41 -2.35 4.10
N ALA A 227 5.72 -2.24 2.82
CA ALA A 227 6.67 -3.07 2.13
C ALA A 227 7.94 -2.29 1.76
N VAL A 228 9.09 -2.99 1.82
CA VAL A 228 10.41 -2.46 1.48
C VAL A 228 11.21 -3.52 0.72
N ARG A 229 12.35 -3.16 0.13
CA ARG A 229 13.29 -4.14 -0.41
C ARG A 229 13.88 -4.99 0.72
N THR A 230 13.92 -6.31 0.53
CA THR A 230 14.38 -7.27 1.55
C THR A 230 15.80 -6.97 2.04
N ALA A 231 16.69 -6.57 1.14
CA ALA A 231 18.09 -6.25 1.49
C ALA A 231 18.23 -4.97 2.34
N GLU A 232 17.20 -4.12 2.38
CA GLU A 232 17.25 -2.82 3.05
C GLU A 232 16.32 -2.74 4.28
N LYS A 233 15.66 -3.83 4.65
CA LYS A 233 14.61 -3.85 5.68
C LYS A 233 15.03 -3.29 7.04
N ASP A 234 16.31 -3.34 7.35
CA ASP A 234 16.88 -2.93 8.64
C ASP A 234 17.39 -1.47 8.63
N ARG A 235 17.10 -0.69 7.60
CA ARG A 235 17.44 0.75 7.57
C ARG A 235 16.73 1.49 8.72
N PRO A 236 17.45 2.36 9.45
CA PRO A 236 16.89 3.05 10.62
C PRO A 236 15.70 3.97 10.29
N GLU A 237 15.63 4.49 9.06
CA GLU A 237 14.53 5.32 8.59
C GLU A 237 13.19 4.55 8.60
N PHE A 238 13.23 3.24 8.34
CA PHE A 238 12.02 2.41 8.31
C PHE A 238 11.43 2.19 9.71
N ALA A 239 12.28 2.10 10.75
CA ALA A 239 11.78 2.05 12.12
C ALA A 239 11.02 3.35 12.50
N LYS A 240 11.54 4.52 12.05
CA LYS A 240 10.84 5.80 12.23
C LYS A 240 9.54 5.86 11.44
N LEU A 241 9.52 5.38 10.19
CA LEU A 241 8.31 5.30 9.36
C LEU A 241 7.23 4.44 10.03
N VAL A 242 7.59 3.24 10.50
CA VAL A 242 6.65 2.34 11.20
C VAL A 242 6.10 3.00 12.47
N LYS A 243 6.98 3.58 13.30
CA LYS A 243 6.57 4.29 14.52
C LYS A 243 5.60 5.44 14.22
N ALA A 244 5.88 6.23 13.17
CA ALA A 244 5.01 7.32 12.76
C ALA A 244 3.65 6.81 12.25
N TYR A 245 3.65 5.75 11.44
CA TYR A 245 2.41 5.16 10.92
C TYR A 245 1.52 4.59 12.02
N GLN A 246 2.12 3.96 13.03
CA GLN A 246 1.40 3.34 14.16
C GLN A 246 1.18 4.31 15.34
N SER A 247 1.31 5.61 15.11
CA SER A 247 1.11 6.65 16.12
C SER A 247 -0.37 6.84 16.49
N PRO A 248 -0.65 7.38 17.70
CA PRO A 248 -2.01 7.76 18.09
C PRO A 248 -2.65 8.79 17.16
N GLU A 249 -1.87 9.70 16.58
CA GLU A 249 -2.33 10.72 15.65
C GLU A 249 -2.88 10.09 14.36
N VAL A 250 -2.13 9.13 13.78
CA VAL A 250 -2.58 8.40 12.58
C VAL A 250 -3.79 7.55 12.89
N LYS A 251 -3.81 6.87 14.05
CA LYS A 251 -4.98 6.10 14.49
C LYS A 251 -6.23 6.98 14.58
N ALA A 252 -6.12 8.13 15.23
CA ALA A 252 -7.24 9.07 15.38
C ALA A 252 -7.74 9.60 14.03
N PHE A 253 -6.85 9.79 13.06
CA PHE A 253 -7.23 10.18 11.70
C PHE A 253 -8.00 9.07 10.96
N VAL A 254 -7.57 7.82 11.10
CA VAL A 254 -8.19 6.67 10.42
C VAL A 254 -9.58 6.36 11.00
N GLU A 255 -9.84 6.68 12.27
CA GLU A 255 -11.10 6.43 12.97
C GLU A 255 -12.16 7.53 12.77
N GLN A 256 -11.86 8.62 12.04
CA GLN A 256 -12.81 9.69 11.67
C GLN A 256 -13.69 9.31 10.47
#